data_63b5b9a8fa093c1d64ff10fbf72b1d36
#
_entry.id   63b5b9a8fa093c1d64ff10fbf72b1d36
#
_cell.length_a   1.000
_cell.length_b   1.000
_cell.length_c   1.000
_cell.angle_alpha   90.00
_cell.angle_beta   90.00
_cell.angle_gamma   90.00
#
_symmetry.space_group_name_H-M   'P 1'
#
loop_
_entity.id
_entity.type
_entity.pdbx_description
1 polymer ?
#
loop_
_entity_poly.entity_id
_entity_poly.type
_entity_poly.pdbx_seq_one_letter_code
_entity_poly.pdbx_strand_id
1 'polypeptide(L)'
;MKNYVLFLIGILCTSCLVSRMARPIITGRVLDYYGNPIAQCQVGEVMTDKQGYFRLPERRYHEFTFIGFEAPAVHVSEPVSKEGYESDMIVMWDRYGGGASKGTVWTANDIYLRRVGEKTPLKEVMDNVERQVVYTEDGQLMGFLCTDTGDIPSTLRVNDRWKMFDSIKEVVYYNQQRAYYVATQMRFDKGELCFLEYLDDQMTKDTTYYGRYEFLSDSIVQIEMNHPKIRGKYHAEDFDKYFFSLKKIN
;
A
#
# COMPACT_ATOMS: atom_id res chain seq x y z
N MET A 1 22.99 52.41 -16.67
CA MET A 1 21.64 51.95 -17.06
C MET A 1 21.66 50.86 -18.11
N LYS A 2 22.40 50.94 -19.22
CA LYS A 2 22.44 49.85 -20.26
C LYS A 2 22.81 48.47 -19.70
N ASN A 3 23.74 48.37 -18.77
CA ASN A 3 24.19 47.08 -18.21
C ASN A 3 23.16 46.40 -17.30
N TYR A 4 22.32 47.18 -16.60
CA TYR A 4 21.23 46.63 -15.80
C TYR A 4 20.09 46.10 -16.66
N VAL A 5 19.80 46.74 -17.81
CA VAL A 5 18.82 46.28 -18.78
C VAL A 5 19.22 44.95 -19.41
N LEU A 6 20.52 44.82 -19.80
CA LEU A 6 21.06 43.56 -20.32
C LEU A 6 21.06 42.43 -19.26
N PHE A 7 21.32 42.74 -18.01
CA PHE A 7 21.26 41.79 -16.90
C PHE A 7 19.82 41.33 -16.65
N LEU A 8 18.86 42.28 -16.66
CA LEU A 8 17.44 41.94 -16.52
C LEU A 8 16.92 41.11 -17.67
N ILE A 9 17.31 41.41 -18.92
CA ILE A 9 17.00 40.60 -20.10
C ILE A 9 17.62 39.20 -19.97
N GLY A 10 18.83 39.09 -19.50
CA GLY A 10 19.50 37.82 -19.23
C GLY A 10 18.72 36.93 -18.24
N ILE A 11 18.23 37.51 -17.14
CA ILE A 11 17.39 36.80 -16.15
C ILE A 11 16.06 36.38 -16.77
N LEU A 12 15.39 37.24 -17.55
CA LEU A 12 14.13 36.91 -18.21
C LEU A 12 14.30 35.81 -19.26
N CYS A 13 15.46 35.74 -19.93
CA CYS A 13 15.75 34.69 -20.91
C CYS A 13 16.07 33.32 -20.26
N THR A 14 16.41 33.30 -18.97
CA THR A 14 16.71 32.04 -18.24
C THR A 14 15.50 31.48 -17.47
N SER A 15 14.43 32.27 -17.36
CA SER A 15 13.18 31.83 -16.71
C SER A 15 12.19 31.33 -17.76
N CYS A 16 11.65 30.13 -17.56
CA CYS A 16 10.61 29.56 -18.39
C CYS A 16 9.33 29.39 -17.58
N LEU A 17 8.20 29.76 -18.20
CA LEU A 17 6.89 29.38 -17.68
C LEU A 17 6.66 27.90 -18.07
N VAL A 18 6.76 27.01 -17.13
CA VAL A 18 6.55 25.59 -17.37
C VAL A 18 5.22 25.12 -16.82
N SER A 19 4.62 24.16 -17.54
CA SER A 19 3.43 23.47 -17.09
C SER A 19 3.84 22.26 -16.26
N ARG A 20 3.42 22.22 -15.00
CA ARG A 20 3.69 21.14 -14.06
C ARG A 20 2.45 20.30 -13.82
N MET A 21 2.65 18.99 -13.66
CA MET A 21 1.57 18.09 -13.31
C MET A 21 1.32 18.16 -11.79
N ALA A 22 0.08 18.45 -11.41
CA ALA A 22 -0.39 18.35 -10.01
C ALA A 22 -1.04 16.99 -9.75
N ARG A 23 -1.71 16.42 -10.76
CA ARG A 23 -2.29 15.08 -10.76
C ARG A 23 -2.33 14.55 -12.19
N PRO A 24 -1.90 13.30 -12.45
CA PRO A 24 -2.09 12.65 -13.76
C PRO A 24 -3.57 12.32 -14.00
N ILE A 25 -3.87 11.84 -15.17
CA ILE A 25 -5.11 11.11 -15.39
C ILE A 25 -5.02 9.83 -14.56
N ILE A 26 -6.01 9.58 -13.68
CA ILE A 26 -6.04 8.34 -12.89
C ILE A 26 -7.22 7.51 -13.34
N THR A 27 -6.94 6.26 -13.68
CA THR A 27 -7.97 5.27 -14.02
C THR A 27 -7.93 4.13 -13.03
N GLY A 28 -9.08 3.53 -12.77
CA GLY A 28 -9.19 2.39 -11.86
C GLY A 28 -10.60 1.86 -11.80
N ARG A 29 -10.84 0.96 -10.89
CA ARG A 29 -12.12 0.30 -10.70
C ARG A 29 -12.44 0.19 -9.22
N VAL A 30 -13.71 0.39 -8.86
CA VAL A 30 -14.20 0.23 -7.48
C VAL A 30 -15.10 -1.00 -7.42
N LEU A 31 -14.78 -1.90 -6.49
CA LEU A 31 -15.45 -3.18 -6.30
C LEU A 31 -15.87 -3.33 -4.83
N ASP A 32 -16.83 -4.21 -4.58
CA ASP A 32 -17.02 -4.76 -3.24
C ASP A 32 -16.04 -5.94 -2.99
N TYR A 33 -16.00 -6.44 -1.77
CA TYR A 33 -15.10 -7.56 -1.42
C TYR A 33 -15.46 -8.88 -2.08
N TYR A 34 -16.63 -8.97 -2.73
CA TYR A 34 -17.05 -10.13 -3.52
C TYR A 34 -16.70 -9.99 -5.01
N GLY A 35 -16.03 -8.87 -5.38
CA GLY A 35 -15.64 -8.57 -6.76
C GLY A 35 -16.77 -7.95 -7.59
N ASN A 36 -17.90 -7.59 -6.99
CA ASN A 36 -18.98 -6.91 -7.71
C ASN A 36 -18.65 -5.43 -7.90
N PRO A 37 -18.92 -4.86 -9.08
CA PRO A 37 -18.65 -3.45 -9.33
C PRO A 37 -19.58 -2.54 -8.53
N ILE A 38 -19.01 -1.47 -7.97
CA ILE A 38 -19.77 -0.44 -7.28
C ILE A 38 -19.98 0.74 -8.21
N ALA A 39 -21.19 0.84 -8.74
CA ALA A 39 -21.61 1.96 -9.58
C ALA A 39 -21.94 3.21 -8.76
N GLN A 40 -21.76 4.39 -9.38
CA GLN A 40 -22.03 5.69 -8.74
C GLN A 40 -21.30 5.85 -7.39
N CYS A 41 -20.08 5.32 -7.30
CA CYS A 41 -19.16 5.60 -6.21
C CYS A 41 -18.42 6.91 -6.52
N GLN A 42 -18.38 7.82 -5.57
CA GLN A 42 -17.63 9.08 -5.71
C GLN A 42 -16.13 8.77 -5.59
N VAL A 43 -15.37 9.19 -6.61
CA VAL A 43 -13.90 9.13 -6.62
C VAL A 43 -13.39 10.52 -6.93
N GLY A 44 -12.86 11.23 -5.94
CA GLY A 44 -12.54 12.65 -6.09
C GLY A 44 -13.74 13.43 -6.64
N GLU A 45 -13.61 14.02 -7.83
CA GLU A 45 -14.67 14.78 -8.51
C GLU A 45 -15.52 13.98 -9.51
N VAL A 46 -15.26 12.69 -9.70
CA VAL A 46 -15.99 11.86 -10.68
C VAL A 46 -16.78 10.74 -9.99
N MET A 47 -17.69 10.15 -10.75
CA MET A 47 -18.44 8.96 -10.32
C MET A 47 -18.00 7.75 -11.13
N THR A 48 -18.03 6.56 -10.51
CA THR A 48 -17.86 5.29 -11.23
C THR A 48 -19.05 5.01 -12.15
N ASP A 49 -18.76 4.34 -13.26
CA ASP A 49 -19.78 3.82 -14.17
C ASP A 49 -20.46 2.54 -13.63
N LYS A 50 -21.32 1.91 -14.45
CA LYS A 50 -22.04 0.68 -14.09
C LYS A 50 -21.12 -0.51 -13.84
N GLN A 51 -19.92 -0.49 -14.41
CA GLN A 51 -18.89 -1.51 -14.27
C GLN A 51 -17.87 -1.20 -13.17
N GLY A 52 -18.10 -0.11 -12.43
CA GLY A 52 -17.22 0.35 -11.35
C GLY A 52 -15.99 1.13 -11.83
N TYR A 53 -15.82 1.38 -13.14
CA TYR A 53 -14.68 2.13 -13.64
C TYR A 53 -14.82 3.63 -13.41
N PHE A 54 -13.67 4.27 -13.18
CA PHE A 54 -13.57 5.72 -13.09
C PHE A 54 -12.37 6.24 -13.88
N ARG A 55 -12.42 7.53 -14.21
CA ARG A 55 -11.31 8.26 -14.84
C ARG A 55 -11.27 9.67 -14.26
N LEU A 56 -10.32 9.94 -13.37
CA LEU A 56 -10.04 11.27 -12.86
C LEU A 56 -9.26 12.08 -13.91
N PRO A 57 -9.66 13.34 -14.19
CA PRO A 57 -8.96 14.17 -15.13
C PRO A 57 -7.60 14.61 -14.61
N GLU A 58 -6.70 14.92 -15.55
CA GLU A 58 -5.41 15.53 -15.24
C GLU A 58 -5.63 16.92 -14.61
N ARG A 59 -4.80 17.26 -13.63
CA ARG A 59 -4.68 18.62 -13.08
C ARG A 59 -3.27 19.12 -13.31
N ARG A 60 -3.15 20.35 -13.83
CA ARG A 60 -1.87 21.01 -14.05
C ARG A 60 -1.90 22.44 -13.54
N TYR A 61 -0.71 22.96 -13.23
CA TYR A 61 -0.48 24.35 -12.90
C TYR A 61 0.70 24.89 -13.68
N HIS A 62 0.90 26.19 -13.65
CA HIS A 62 2.03 26.82 -14.31
C HIS A 62 2.90 27.51 -13.27
N GLU A 63 4.21 27.37 -13.40
CA GLU A 63 5.17 28.05 -12.54
C GLU A 63 6.33 28.61 -13.37
N PHE A 64 6.94 29.66 -12.87
CA PHE A 64 8.20 30.16 -13.38
C PHE A 64 9.33 29.32 -12.75
N THR A 65 10.17 28.76 -13.59
CA THR A 65 11.36 28.01 -13.13
C THR A 65 12.58 28.42 -13.88
N PHE A 66 13.75 28.29 -13.25
CA PHE A 66 15.03 28.49 -13.89
C PHE A 66 15.54 27.16 -14.49
N ILE A 67 16.38 27.26 -15.51
CA ILE A 67 17.00 26.07 -16.13
C ILE A 67 17.81 25.32 -15.07
N GLY A 68 17.59 24.01 -14.96
CA GLY A 68 18.34 23.11 -14.06
C GLY A 68 17.62 22.74 -12.76
N PHE A 69 16.40 23.22 -12.50
CA PHE A 69 15.60 22.78 -11.38
C PHE A 69 14.88 21.45 -11.70
N GLU A 70 14.95 20.52 -10.75
CA GLU A 70 14.23 19.24 -10.85
C GLU A 70 12.71 19.46 -10.84
N ALA A 71 11.98 18.52 -11.44
CA ALA A 71 10.54 18.51 -11.37
C ALA A 71 10.09 18.21 -9.93
N PRO A 72 9.05 18.89 -9.42
CA PRO A 72 8.52 18.64 -8.09
C PRO A 72 7.89 17.24 -8.00
N ALA A 73 7.84 16.71 -6.79
CA ALA A 73 7.12 15.49 -6.50
C ALA A 73 5.61 15.70 -6.72
N VAL A 74 4.94 14.65 -7.16
CA VAL A 74 3.48 14.58 -7.23
C VAL A 74 2.98 13.70 -6.13
N HIS A 75 2.11 14.24 -5.29
CA HIS A 75 1.34 13.51 -4.30
C HIS A 75 -0.13 13.58 -4.67
N VAL A 76 -0.74 12.45 -4.83
CA VAL A 76 -2.17 12.32 -5.08
C VAL A 76 -2.83 11.73 -3.86
N SER A 77 -3.92 12.37 -3.41
CA SER A 77 -4.77 11.89 -2.32
C SER A 77 -6.22 12.21 -2.72
N GLU A 78 -6.93 11.19 -3.22
CA GLU A 78 -8.30 11.37 -3.72
C GLU A 78 -9.26 10.46 -2.94
N PRO A 79 -10.31 11.01 -2.33
CA PRO A 79 -11.26 10.23 -1.56
C PRO A 79 -12.11 9.33 -2.45
N VAL A 80 -12.44 8.15 -1.92
CA VAL A 80 -13.37 7.19 -2.51
C VAL A 80 -14.48 6.94 -1.52
N SER A 81 -15.72 7.23 -1.90
CA SER A 81 -16.86 7.10 -0.99
C SER A 81 -18.15 6.72 -1.70
N LYS A 82 -18.95 5.93 -1.00
CA LYS A 82 -20.31 5.53 -1.43
C LYS A 82 -21.17 5.39 -0.19
N GLU A 83 -22.39 5.90 -0.26
CA GLU A 83 -23.37 5.71 0.81
C GLU A 83 -23.58 4.22 1.11
N GLY A 84 -23.54 3.86 2.39
CA GLY A 84 -23.62 2.48 2.87
C GLY A 84 -22.32 1.68 2.80
N TYR A 85 -21.21 2.31 2.38
CA TYR A 85 -19.88 1.70 2.35
C TYR A 85 -18.89 2.51 3.21
N GLU A 86 -17.87 1.83 3.71
CA GLU A 86 -16.71 2.48 4.34
C GLU A 86 -15.95 3.27 3.27
N SER A 87 -15.50 4.47 3.63
CA SER A 87 -14.72 5.31 2.71
C SER A 87 -13.28 4.83 2.62
N ASP A 88 -12.66 5.08 1.47
CA ASP A 88 -11.25 4.79 1.20
C ASP A 88 -10.57 5.99 0.52
N MET A 89 -9.29 5.86 0.20
CA MET A 89 -8.50 6.91 -0.40
C MET A 89 -7.50 6.35 -1.40
N ILE A 90 -7.44 6.95 -2.58
CA ILE A 90 -6.35 6.69 -3.52
C ILE A 90 -5.16 7.52 -3.08
N VAL A 91 -4.05 6.87 -2.75
CA VAL A 91 -2.78 7.53 -2.44
C VAL A 91 -1.74 7.06 -3.44
N MET A 92 -1.15 8.00 -4.17
CA MET A 92 -0.10 7.74 -5.16
C MET A 92 0.99 8.79 -5.03
N TRP A 93 2.23 8.41 -5.27
CA TRP A 93 3.37 9.29 -5.16
C TRP A 93 4.39 9.03 -6.27
N ASP A 94 4.96 10.12 -6.79
CA ASP A 94 6.10 10.08 -7.71
C ASP A 94 7.03 11.24 -7.41
N ARG A 95 8.29 10.93 -7.11
CA ARG A 95 9.31 11.91 -6.72
C ARG A 95 9.54 13.00 -7.75
N TYR A 96 9.40 12.68 -9.03
CA TYR A 96 9.67 13.59 -10.16
C TYR A 96 8.45 13.78 -11.06
N GLY A 97 7.30 13.34 -10.63
CA GLY A 97 6.07 13.29 -11.42
C GLY A 97 5.61 14.64 -11.97
N GLY A 98 5.94 15.75 -11.28
CA GLY A 98 5.56 17.10 -11.73
C GLY A 98 6.09 17.48 -13.12
N GLY A 99 7.14 16.82 -13.59
CA GLY A 99 7.69 16.98 -14.94
C GLY A 99 7.03 16.15 -16.03
N ALA A 100 6.09 15.27 -15.68
CA ALA A 100 5.48 14.35 -16.64
C ALA A 100 4.71 15.08 -17.74
N SER A 101 4.66 14.44 -18.92
CA SER A 101 4.01 14.95 -20.12
C SER A 101 2.49 15.11 -19.89
N LYS A 102 1.89 16.02 -20.68
CA LYS A 102 0.42 16.16 -20.70
C LYS A 102 -0.22 14.84 -21.17
N GLY A 103 -1.28 14.43 -20.49
CA GLY A 103 -2.00 13.20 -20.78
C GLY A 103 -1.40 11.96 -20.16
N THR A 104 -0.41 12.08 -19.27
CA THR A 104 0.11 10.95 -18.48
C THR A 104 -1.02 10.27 -17.70
N VAL A 105 -1.07 8.95 -17.79
CA VAL A 105 -2.08 8.11 -17.13
C VAL A 105 -1.41 7.24 -16.08
N TRP A 106 -1.95 7.26 -14.88
CA TRP A 106 -1.63 6.30 -13.84
C TRP A 106 -2.83 5.38 -13.63
N THR A 107 -2.57 4.11 -13.43
CA THR A 107 -3.61 3.14 -13.14
C THR A 107 -3.58 2.83 -11.64
N ALA A 108 -4.68 3.11 -10.97
CA ALA A 108 -4.89 2.62 -9.62
C ALA A 108 -5.22 1.13 -9.68
N ASN A 109 -4.79 0.36 -8.68
CA ASN A 109 -5.27 -1.01 -8.48
C ASN A 109 -6.77 -1.02 -8.23
N ASP A 110 -7.40 -2.19 -8.30
CA ASP A 110 -8.81 -2.33 -7.92
C ASP A 110 -8.99 -1.87 -6.46
N ILE A 111 -9.96 -0.98 -6.24
CA ILE A 111 -10.28 -0.40 -4.94
C ILE A 111 -11.46 -1.16 -4.38
N TYR A 112 -11.28 -1.76 -3.21
CA TYR A 112 -12.33 -2.55 -2.58
C TYR A 112 -12.98 -1.78 -1.43
N LEU A 113 -14.30 -1.56 -1.52
CA LEU A 113 -15.08 -0.95 -0.45
C LEU A 113 -15.92 -2.00 0.28
N ARG A 114 -15.97 -1.88 1.59
CA ARG A 114 -16.79 -2.69 2.47
C ARG A 114 -18.10 -1.99 2.76
N ARG A 115 -19.19 -2.74 2.90
CA ARG A 115 -20.42 -2.19 3.43
C ARG A 115 -20.28 -1.89 4.92
N VAL A 116 -20.81 -0.77 5.34
CA VAL A 116 -20.79 -0.38 6.76
C VAL A 116 -21.46 -1.48 7.61
N GLY A 117 -20.72 -1.93 8.64
CA GLY A 117 -21.17 -3.00 9.54
C GLY A 117 -21.01 -4.44 9.02
N GLU A 118 -20.51 -4.62 7.79
CA GLU A 118 -20.18 -5.93 7.25
C GLU A 118 -18.79 -6.37 7.78
N LYS A 119 -18.72 -7.57 8.36
CA LYS A 119 -17.45 -8.15 8.78
C LYS A 119 -16.77 -8.82 7.59
N THR A 120 -15.51 -8.45 7.31
CA THR A 120 -14.71 -9.16 6.31
C THR A 120 -14.27 -10.50 6.89
N PRO A 121 -14.50 -11.62 6.23
CA PRO A 121 -13.91 -12.89 6.64
C PRO A 121 -12.39 -12.84 6.56
N LEU A 122 -11.69 -13.44 7.51
CA LEU A 122 -10.23 -13.52 7.51
C LEU A 122 -9.69 -14.10 6.19
N LYS A 123 -10.43 -15.02 5.59
CA LYS A 123 -10.10 -15.62 4.30
C LYS A 123 -9.92 -14.57 3.19
N GLU A 124 -10.77 -13.58 3.10
CA GLU A 124 -10.68 -12.53 2.06
C GLU A 124 -9.47 -11.62 2.26
N VAL A 125 -9.05 -11.45 3.52
CA VAL A 125 -7.86 -10.66 3.85
C VAL A 125 -6.57 -11.41 3.53
N MET A 126 -6.57 -12.73 3.65
CA MET A 126 -5.36 -13.55 3.53
C MET A 126 -5.19 -14.22 2.16
N ASP A 127 -6.29 -14.64 1.51
CA ASP A 127 -6.20 -15.40 0.25
C ASP A 127 -5.70 -14.53 -0.92
N ASN A 128 -4.90 -15.15 -1.79
CA ASN A 128 -4.38 -14.58 -3.03
C ASN A 128 -3.55 -13.29 -2.84
N VAL A 129 -2.91 -13.14 -1.69
CA VAL A 129 -2.17 -11.93 -1.35
C VAL A 129 -0.77 -12.27 -0.90
N GLU A 130 0.19 -11.47 -1.37
CA GLU A 130 1.53 -11.45 -0.82
C GLU A 130 1.59 -10.46 0.33
N ARG A 131 2.13 -10.90 1.46
CA ARG A 131 2.26 -10.11 2.68
C ARG A 131 3.70 -10.09 3.15
N GLN A 132 4.13 -8.95 3.60
CA GLN A 132 5.28 -8.91 4.50
C GLN A 132 4.83 -9.34 5.89
N VAL A 133 5.63 -10.14 6.54
CA VAL A 133 5.25 -10.79 7.80
C VAL A 133 6.26 -10.47 8.88
N VAL A 134 5.74 -10.25 10.06
CA VAL A 134 6.52 -10.18 11.30
C VAL A 134 5.97 -11.25 12.23
N TYR A 135 6.84 -11.99 12.87
CA TYR A 135 6.45 -12.93 13.90
C TYR A 135 7.19 -12.67 15.21
N THR A 136 6.54 -12.96 16.31
CA THR A 136 7.06 -12.75 17.66
C THR A 136 7.43 -14.08 18.34
N GLU A 137 8.26 -14.01 19.36
CA GLU A 137 8.66 -15.22 20.13
C GLU A 137 7.50 -15.87 20.86
N ASP A 138 6.49 -15.09 21.24
CA ASP A 138 5.27 -15.56 21.90
C ASP A 138 4.20 -16.08 20.92
N GLY A 139 4.52 -16.15 19.64
CA GLY A 139 3.67 -16.78 18.63
C GLY A 139 2.63 -15.86 17.99
N GLN A 140 2.84 -14.55 18.00
CA GLN A 140 2.04 -13.64 17.19
C GLN A 140 2.61 -13.56 15.78
N LEU A 141 1.72 -13.57 14.78
CA LEU A 141 2.05 -13.41 13.38
C LEU A 141 1.26 -12.22 12.82
N MET A 142 1.96 -11.25 12.29
CA MET A 142 1.35 -10.05 11.70
C MET A 142 1.74 -9.96 10.23
N GLY A 143 0.79 -9.65 9.36
CA GLY A 143 1.01 -9.50 7.93
C GLY A 143 0.53 -8.16 7.42
N PHE A 144 1.29 -7.57 6.49
CA PHE A 144 1.04 -6.28 5.88
C PHE A 144 1.00 -6.42 4.37
N LEU A 145 0.08 -5.75 3.71
CA LEU A 145 0.02 -5.73 2.26
C LEU A 145 1.30 -5.08 1.72
N CYS A 146 2.02 -5.82 0.89
CA CYS A 146 3.11 -5.23 0.13
C CYS A 146 2.52 -4.21 -0.85
N THR A 147 2.97 -2.96 -0.77
CA THR A 147 2.68 -1.98 -1.80
C THR A 147 3.60 -2.23 -2.99
N ASP A 148 3.13 -1.93 -4.21
CA ASP A 148 3.91 -2.11 -5.46
C ASP A 148 5.27 -1.39 -5.46
N THR A 149 5.50 -0.48 -4.54
CA THR A 149 6.76 0.24 -4.35
C THR A 149 7.81 -0.54 -3.55
N GLY A 150 7.45 -1.69 -2.98
CA GLY A 150 8.32 -2.42 -2.07
C GLY A 150 8.61 -1.69 -0.76
N ASP A 151 8.02 -0.52 -0.57
CA ASP A 151 8.16 0.26 0.65
C ASP A 151 7.22 -0.28 1.71
N ILE A 152 7.81 -0.76 2.78
CA ILE A 152 7.07 -1.07 4.00
C ILE A 152 6.53 0.25 4.53
N PRO A 153 5.28 0.31 4.96
CA PRO A 153 4.79 1.49 5.66
C PRO A 153 5.76 1.82 6.80
N SER A 154 6.38 2.99 6.74
CA SER A 154 7.32 3.44 7.78
C SER A 154 6.64 3.55 9.16
N THR A 155 5.33 3.57 9.16
CA THR A 155 4.51 3.60 10.37
C THR A 155 3.39 2.57 10.26
N LEU A 156 3.22 1.80 11.31
CA LEU A 156 2.16 0.83 11.43
C LEU A 156 1.37 1.08 12.69
N ARG A 157 0.03 1.07 12.57
CA ARG A 157 -0.84 1.07 13.73
C ARG A 157 -1.05 -0.35 14.21
N VAL A 158 -0.56 -0.63 15.39
CA VAL A 158 -0.72 -1.93 16.02
C VAL A 158 -1.25 -1.72 17.44
N ASN A 159 -2.43 -2.25 17.74
CA ASN A 159 -3.12 -2.07 19.02
C ASN A 159 -3.16 -0.59 19.47
N ASP A 160 -3.67 0.29 18.60
CA ASP A 160 -3.77 1.74 18.80
C ASP A 160 -2.44 2.49 19.02
N ARG A 161 -1.33 1.84 18.78
CA ARG A 161 0.00 2.47 18.83
C ARG A 161 0.64 2.49 17.43
N TRP A 162 1.15 3.66 17.06
CA TRP A 162 1.97 3.81 15.87
C TRP A 162 3.41 3.43 16.19
N LYS A 163 4.01 2.58 15.38
CA LYS A 163 5.44 2.28 15.42
C LYS A 163 6.08 2.58 14.08
N MET A 164 7.24 3.21 14.13
CA MET A 164 8.10 3.37 12.96
C MET A 164 8.99 2.15 12.81
N PHE A 165 9.13 1.68 11.58
CA PHE A 165 10.07 0.66 11.18
C PHE A 165 11.24 1.38 10.50
N ASP A 166 12.35 1.54 11.20
CA ASP A 166 13.51 2.29 10.68
C ASP A 166 14.38 1.46 9.71
N SER A 167 14.28 0.14 9.75
CA SER A 167 14.91 -0.74 8.77
C SER A 167 14.32 -2.15 8.76
N ILE A 168 14.51 -2.85 7.65
CA ILE A 168 14.10 -4.24 7.42
C ILE A 168 14.76 -5.24 8.40
N LYS A 169 15.71 -4.80 9.22
CA LYS A 169 16.62 -5.67 9.97
C LYS A 169 16.58 -5.50 11.48
N GLU A 170 15.82 -4.54 11.96
CA GLU A 170 15.79 -4.28 13.38
C GLU A 170 14.82 -5.21 14.10
N VAL A 171 15.28 -5.66 15.23
CA VAL A 171 14.40 -6.27 16.22
C VAL A 171 13.49 -5.18 16.76
N VAL A 172 12.25 -5.19 16.35
CA VAL A 172 11.26 -4.24 16.81
C VAL A 172 10.63 -4.76 18.09
N TYR A 173 10.58 -3.93 19.11
CA TYR A 173 9.84 -4.25 20.33
C TYR A 173 8.37 -3.90 20.12
N TYR A 174 7.55 -4.92 19.99
CA TYR A 174 6.12 -4.81 19.90
C TYR A 174 5.49 -5.11 21.26
N ASN A 175 4.70 -4.18 21.81
CA ASN A 175 4.10 -4.32 23.15
C ASN A 175 5.09 -4.77 24.24
N GLN A 176 6.36 -4.28 24.18
CA GLN A 176 7.48 -4.71 25.02
C GLN A 176 8.01 -6.12 24.72
N GLN A 177 7.46 -6.82 23.75
CA GLN A 177 7.97 -8.10 23.28
C GLN A 177 8.87 -7.92 22.05
N ARG A 178 9.81 -8.83 21.90
CA ARG A 178 10.77 -8.81 20.81
C ARG A 178 10.12 -9.38 19.55
N ALA A 179 9.95 -8.55 18.53
CA ALA A 179 9.52 -8.99 17.22
C ALA A 179 10.72 -9.05 16.26
N TYR A 180 10.78 -10.12 15.47
CA TYR A 180 11.76 -10.23 14.42
C TYR A 180 11.16 -9.70 13.12
N TYR A 181 11.69 -8.60 12.68
CA TYR A 181 11.43 -8.09 11.37
C TYR A 181 12.61 -8.48 10.47
N VAL A 182 12.46 -9.61 9.82
CA VAL A 182 13.32 -9.98 8.70
C VAL A 182 12.52 -9.60 7.45
N ALA A 183 13.16 -9.30 6.34
CA ALA A 183 12.45 -9.08 5.07
C ALA A 183 11.79 -10.40 4.64
N THR A 184 10.73 -10.76 5.34
CA THR A 184 10.02 -12.02 5.17
C THR A 184 8.79 -11.75 4.34
N GLN A 185 8.61 -12.54 3.31
CA GLN A 185 7.44 -12.48 2.47
C GLN A 185 6.63 -13.77 2.64
N MET A 186 5.35 -13.63 2.80
CA MET A 186 4.43 -14.75 2.90
C MET A 186 3.33 -14.58 1.85
N ARG A 187 3.24 -15.56 0.96
CA ARG A 187 2.21 -15.61 -0.06
C ARG A 187 1.20 -16.70 0.30
N PHE A 188 -0.05 -16.29 0.36
CA PHE A 188 -1.20 -17.14 0.55
C PHE A 188 -1.93 -17.31 -0.78
N ASP A 189 -2.10 -18.54 -1.25
CA ASP A 189 -2.75 -18.82 -2.53
C ASP A 189 -3.56 -20.11 -2.46
N LYS A 190 -4.87 -20.01 -2.37
CA LYS A 190 -5.83 -21.13 -2.43
C LYS A 190 -5.51 -22.33 -1.52
N GLY A 191 -5.09 -22.04 -0.29
CA GLY A 191 -4.73 -23.07 0.69
C GLY A 191 -3.25 -23.46 0.66
N GLU A 192 -2.48 -23.01 -0.33
CA GLU A 192 -1.04 -23.17 -0.35
C GLU A 192 -0.35 -21.94 0.23
N LEU A 193 0.78 -22.16 0.90
CA LEU A 193 1.55 -21.13 1.58
C LEU A 193 3.01 -21.23 1.17
N CYS A 194 3.56 -20.08 0.75
CA CYS A 194 4.97 -19.92 0.52
C CYS A 194 5.50 -18.84 1.47
N PHE A 195 6.53 -19.15 2.23
CA PHE A 195 7.17 -18.24 3.17
C PHE A 195 8.65 -18.13 2.82
N LEU A 196 9.08 -16.90 2.49
CA LEU A 196 10.46 -16.57 2.18
C LEU A 196 11.07 -15.83 3.37
N GLU A 197 12.11 -16.37 3.95
CA GLU A 197 12.86 -15.78 5.05
C GLU A 197 14.30 -15.48 4.62
N TYR A 198 14.74 -14.25 4.77
CA TYR A 198 16.13 -13.86 4.56
C TYR A 198 16.94 -14.11 5.84
N LEU A 199 18.04 -14.84 5.70
CA LEU A 199 18.87 -15.28 6.83
C LEU A 199 20.02 -14.34 7.13
N ASP A 200 20.32 -13.40 6.26
CA ASP A 200 21.41 -12.45 6.43
C ASP A 200 20.98 -11.00 6.16
N ASP A 201 21.82 -10.13 6.64
CA ASP A 201 21.63 -8.68 6.58
C ASP A 201 21.69 -8.11 5.16
N GLN A 202 22.26 -8.80 4.22
CA GLN A 202 22.42 -8.35 2.84
C GLN A 202 21.36 -8.94 1.91
N MET A 203 20.42 -9.73 2.45
CA MET A 203 19.42 -10.48 1.68
C MET A 203 20.05 -11.39 0.61
N THR A 204 21.27 -11.87 0.86
CA THR A 204 21.99 -12.74 -0.06
C THR A 204 21.74 -14.22 0.19
N LYS A 205 21.23 -14.55 1.38
CA LYS A 205 20.83 -15.90 1.77
C LYS A 205 19.37 -15.90 2.15
N ASP A 206 18.63 -16.75 1.50
CA ASP A 206 17.22 -16.96 1.76
C ASP A 206 16.92 -18.44 2.02
N THR A 207 15.78 -18.68 2.64
CA THR A 207 15.19 -19.99 2.77
C THR A 207 13.72 -19.89 2.46
N THR A 208 13.26 -20.70 1.52
CA THR A 208 11.86 -20.77 1.17
C THR A 208 11.23 -21.99 1.82
N TYR A 209 10.17 -21.76 2.58
CA TYR A 209 9.36 -22.80 3.19
C TYR A 209 8.03 -22.89 2.46
N TYR A 210 7.60 -24.09 2.19
CA TYR A 210 6.29 -24.37 1.60
C TYR A 210 5.40 -25.04 2.62
N GLY A 211 4.13 -24.72 2.58
CA GLY A 211 3.15 -25.22 3.51
C GLY A 211 1.73 -25.10 2.97
N ARG A 212 0.80 -25.35 3.86
CA ARG A 212 -0.64 -25.23 3.60
C ARG A 212 -1.29 -24.44 4.72
N TYR A 213 -2.42 -23.84 4.43
CA TYR A 213 -3.27 -23.25 5.43
C TYR A 213 -4.73 -23.57 5.15
N GLU A 214 -5.51 -23.59 6.22
CA GLU A 214 -6.95 -23.86 6.17
C GLU A 214 -7.66 -22.95 7.14
N PHE A 215 -8.74 -22.32 6.69
CA PHE A 215 -9.62 -21.54 7.57
C PHE A 215 -10.59 -22.48 8.27
N LEU A 216 -10.45 -22.61 9.57
CA LEU A 216 -11.34 -23.41 10.42
C LEU A 216 -12.60 -22.64 10.79
N SER A 217 -12.57 -21.31 10.73
CA SER A 217 -13.70 -20.38 10.89
C SER A 217 -13.33 -19.01 10.32
N ASP A 218 -14.24 -18.04 10.42
CA ASP A 218 -14.02 -16.65 9.97
C ASP A 218 -12.88 -15.93 10.71
N SER A 219 -12.41 -16.47 11.83
CA SER A 219 -11.36 -15.89 12.66
C SER A 219 -10.25 -16.88 13.04
N ILE A 220 -10.29 -18.11 12.54
CA ILE A 220 -9.30 -19.14 12.92
C ILE A 220 -8.68 -19.74 11.66
N VAL A 221 -7.36 -19.72 11.61
CA VAL A 221 -6.56 -20.33 10.54
C VAL A 221 -5.59 -21.35 11.12
N GLN A 222 -5.49 -22.49 10.48
CA GLN A 222 -4.46 -23.50 10.73
C GLN A 222 -3.36 -23.35 9.69
N ILE A 223 -2.10 -23.24 10.12
CA ILE A 223 -0.93 -23.19 9.24
C ILE A 223 -0.10 -24.45 9.46
N GLU A 224 0.16 -25.17 8.37
CA GLU A 224 1.00 -26.36 8.35
C GLU A 224 2.20 -26.14 7.43
N MET A 225 3.37 -25.97 8.02
CA MET A 225 4.64 -25.84 7.28
C MET A 225 5.82 -26.33 8.11
N ASN A 226 6.92 -26.59 7.45
CA ASN A 226 8.15 -27.01 8.12
C ASN A 226 8.96 -25.81 8.64
N HIS A 227 8.28 -24.91 9.37
CA HIS A 227 8.91 -23.78 10.04
C HIS A 227 8.45 -23.76 11.50
N PRO A 228 9.37 -23.87 12.48
CA PRO A 228 9.02 -24.15 13.87
C PRO A 228 8.21 -23.03 14.54
N LYS A 229 8.44 -21.78 14.14
CA LYS A 229 7.76 -20.64 14.74
C LYS A 229 6.41 -20.36 14.08
N ILE A 230 6.28 -20.60 12.76
CA ILE A 230 5.08 -20.26 11.98
C ILE A 230 4.04 -21.37 12.03
N ARG A 231 4.45 -22.62 12.09
CA ARG A 231 3.48 -23.74 12.17
C ARG A 231 2.59 -23.61 13.40
N GLY A 232 1.28 -23.70 13.23
CA GLY A 232 0.32 -23.70 14.34
C GLY A 232 -1.08 -23.29 13.95
N LYS A 233 -1.92 -23.25 14.96
CA LYS A 233 -3.28 -22.75 14.91
C LYS A 233 -3.30 -21.31 15.41
N TYR A 234 -4.00 -20.44 14.72
CA TYR A 234 -4.02 -19.02 15.00
C TYR A 234 -5.45 -18.49 15.09
N HIS A 235 -5.67 -17.57 16.01
CA HIS A 235 -6.87 -16.76 16.11
C HIS A 235 -6.55 -15.35 15.63
N ALA A 236 -7.38 -14.80 14.74
CA ALA A 236 -7.27 -13.42 14.29
C ALA A 236 -7.75 -12.49 15.42
N GLU A 237 -6.84 -11.65 15.90
CA GLU A 237 -7.15 -10.63 16.93
C GLU A 237 -7.62 -9.33 16.27
N ASP A 238 -6.98 -8.95 15.15
CA ASP A 238 -7.31 -7.76 14.41
C ASP A 238 -6.94 -7.95 12.94
N PHE A 239 -7.77 -7.47 12.03
CA PHE A 239 -7.49 -7.54 10.60
C PHE A 239 -8.37 -6.59 9.79
N ASP A 240 -7.78 -6.08 8.72
CA ASP A 240 -8.45 -5.34 7.65
C ASP A 240 -7.86 -5.72 6.29
N LYS A 241 -8.22 -5.00 5.22
CA LYS A 241 -7.69 -5.29 3.88
C LYS A 241 -6.18 -5.11 3.74
N TYR A 242 -5.55 -4.35 4.61
CA TYR A 242 -4.11 -4.04 4.54
C TYR A 242 -3.27 -4.80 5.55
N PHE A 243 -3.91 -5.36 6.56
CA PHE A 243 -3.23 -5.86 7.74
C PHE A 243 -3.98 -7.03 8.36
N PHE A 244 -3.24 -7.96 8.97
CA PHE A 244 -3.77 -8.93 9.91
C PHE A 244 -2.83 -9.13 11.10
N SER A 245 -3.42 -9.41 12.26
CA SER A 245 -2.73 -9.85 13.46
C SER A 245 -3.33 -11.18 13.92
N LEU A 246 -2.51 -12.21 13.93
CA LEU A 246 -2.89 -13.56 14.32
C LEU A 246 -2.12 -13.95 15.56
N LYS A 247 -2.82 -14.45 16.56
CA LYS A 247 -2.24 -14.99 17.78
C LYS A 247 -2.30 -16.51 17.77
N LYS A 248 -1.15 -17.14 18.03
CA LYS A 248 -1.07 -18.59 18.11
C LYS A 248 -1.90 -19.09 19.31
N ILE A 249 -2.73 -20.08 19.04
CA ILE A 249 -3.55 -20.74 20.05
C ILE A 249 -3.18 -22.23 20.12
N ASN A 250 -3.23 -22.78 21.31
CA ASN A 250 -2.89 -24.19 21.57
C ASN A 250 -4.03 -25.13 21.15
#